data_be5b8b44e71a7ed40875593709079c8c
#
_entry.id   be5b8b44e71a7ed40875593709079c8c
#
_cell.length_a   1.000
_cell.length_b   1.000
_cell.length_c   1.000
_cell.angle_alpha   90.00
_cell.angle_beta   90.00
_cell.angle_gamma   90.00
#
_symmetry.space_group_name_H-M   'P 1'
#
loop_
_entity.id
_entity.type
_entity.pdbx_description
1 polymer ?
#
loop_
_entity_poly.entity_id
_entity_poly.type
_entity_poly.pdbx_seq_one_letter_code
_entity_poly.pdbx_strand_id
1 'polypeptide(L)'
;MRLPIFLDTDPGIDDAVAIAAAIFAPELDLQLMTTVAGNVSVEKNTRNALQLLHFWNAEIPLAQGAAVPLVRAPRDAASVHGESGMAGYDFVEHNRKPLGIPAFLAIRDALMRAPEPVTLVAIGPLTNIALLLSQCPECKPYIRRLVIMGGSAGRGNCTPNAEFNIAADPEAAACVFRSGIEIVMCGLDVTNQAILTPDYLATLPELNRTGKMLHALFSHYRSGSMQSGLRMHDLCAIAWLVRPDLFTLKPCFVAVETQGEFTSGTTVVDIDGCLGKPANVQVALDLNVKGFQQWVAEVLALVP
;
A
#
# COMPACT_ATOMS: atom_id res chain seq x y z
N MET A 1 -3.58 5.59 22.96
CA MET A 1 -3.57 4.15 22.58
C MET A 1 -3.11 4.11 21.13
N ARG A 2 -2.18 3.22 20.76
CA ARG A 2 -1.71 3.08 19.37
C ARG A 2 -2.80 2.38 18.55
N LEU A 3 -2.95 2.76 17.28
CA LEU A 3 -3.91 2.14 16.36
C LEU A 3 -3.37 0.80 15.88
N PRO A 4 -4.01 -0.36 16.17
CA PRO A 4 -3.58 -1.64 15.65
C PRO A 4 -3.84 -1.72 14.15
N ILE A 5 -2.81 -2.09 13.40
CA ILE A 5 -2.87 -2.25 11.95
C ILE A 5 -2.24 -3.57 11.50
N PHE A 6 -2.78 -4.15 10.40
CA PHE A 6 -2.12 -5.16 9.59
C PHE A 6 -1.84 -4.56 8.22
N LEU A 7 -0.65 -4.78 7.69
CA LEU A 7 -0.18 -4.22 6.43
C LEU A 7 0.01 -5.33 5.38
N ASP A 8 -0.73 -5.22 4.27
CA ASP A 8 -0.54 -6.05 3.06
C ASP A 8 0.16 -5.22 1.98
N THR A 9 1.30 -5.69 1.47
CA THR A 9 2.25 -4.91 0.68
C THR A 9 2.95 -5.77 -0.37
N ASP A 10 3.45 -5.17 -1.43
CA ASP A 10 4.28 -5.82 -2.46
C ASP A 10 5.64 -5.12 -2.61
N PRO A 11 6.52 -5.17 -1.57
CA PRO A 11 7.58 -4.21 -1.33
C PRO A 11 8.44 -3.85 -2.54
N GLY A 12 8.13 -2.67 -3.07
CA GLY A 12 8.92 -1.87 -3.98
C GLY A 12 9.62 -0.71 -3.24
N ILE A 13 10.03 0.30 -4.00
CA ILE A 13 10.85 1.39 -3.47
C ILE A 13 10.05 2.33 -2.57
N ASP A 14 8.82 2.72 -2.94
CA ASP A 14 7.96 3.57 -2.12
C ASP A 14 7.25 2.80 -0.99
N ASP A 15 6.98 1.50 -1.16
CA ASP A 15 6.60 0.62 -0.04
C ASP A 15 7.60 0.70 1.12
N ALA A 16 8.91 0.77 0.84
CA ALA A 16 9.91 0.84 1.89
C ALA A 16 9.69 2.04 2.82
N VAL A 17 9.25 3.18 2.29
CA VAL A 17 8.93 4.36 3.09
C VAL A 17 7.62 4.15 3.86
N ALA A 18 6.61 3.57 3.23
CA ALA A 18 5.33 3.27 3.87
C ALA A 18 5.51 2.28 5.04
N ILE A 19 6.32 1.23 4.83
CA ILE A 19 6.66 0.24 5.87
C ILE A 19 7.44 0.90 7.02
N ALA A 20 8.43 1.76 6.71
CA ALA A 20 9.15 2.52 7.74
C ALA A 20 8.17 3.35 8.60
N ALA A 21 7.28 4.11 7.95
CA ALA A 21 6.28 4.90 8.65
C ALA A 21 5.31 4.03 9.47
N ALA A 22 4.87 2.88 8.94
CA ALA A 22 3.99 1.96 9.65
C ALA A 22 4.62 1.37 10.93
N ILE A 23 5.94 1.15 10.92
CA ILE A 23 6.68 0.61 12.08
C ILE A 23 6.97 1.70 13.12
N PHE A 24 7.39 2.90 12.67
CA PHE A 24 8.00 3.90 13.55
C PHE A 24 7.09 5.09 13.90
N ALA A 25 5.96 5.28 13.22
CA ALA A 25 4.99 6.28 13.64
C ALA A 25 4.42 5.91 15.02
N PRO A 26 4.55 6.81 16.02
CA PRO A 26 4.18 6.49 17.40
C PRO A 26 2.68 6.25 17.59
N GLU A 27 1.85 6.65 16.64
CA GLU A 27 0.40 6.46 16.64
C GLU A 27 -0.02 5.06 16.20
N LEU A 28 0.85 4.32 15.49
CA LEU A 28 0.54 3.03 14.89
C LEU A 28 1.13 1.86 15.68
N ASP A 29 0.46 0.72 15.62
CA ASP A 29 0.89 -0.57 16.17
C ASP A 29 0.79 -1.63 15.07
N LEU A 30 1.87 -1.77 14.27
CA LEU A 30 1.94 -2.76 13.20
C LEU A 30 2.12 -4.16 13.79
N GLN A 31 1.07 -4.97 13.80
CA GLN A 31 1.03 -6.28 14.44
C GLN A 31 1.25 -7.45 13.48
N LEU A 32 1.01 -7.26 12.18
CA LEU A 32 1.21 -8.27 11.14
C LEU A 32 1.54 -7.58 9.82
N MET A 33 2.47 -8.16 9.08
CA MET A 33 2.74 -7.82 7.69
C MET A 33 2.45 -9.03 6.80
N THR A 34 1.87 -8.79 5.64
CA THR A 34 1.68 -9.81 4.60
C THR A 34 2.18 -9.30 3.27
N THR A 35 2.56 -10.22 2.39
CA THR A 35 3.02 -9.85 1.05
C THR A 35 2.15 -10.46 -0.04
N VAL A 36 2.12 -9.81 -1.19
CA VAL A 36 1.37 -10.24 -2.38
C VAL A 36 2.26 -10.08 -3.62
N ALA A 37 1.98 -10.79 -4.69
CA ALA A 37 2.60 -10.53 -5.99
C ALA A 37 2.06 -9.22 -6.55
N GLY A 38 2.94 -8.37 -7.07
CA GLY A 38 2.58 -7.07 -7.63
C GLY A 38 3.81 -6.44 -8.29
N ASN A 39 4.49 -5.54 -7.59
CA ASN A 39 5.69 -4.86 -8.09
C ASN A 39 6.72 -5.84 -8.67
N VAL A 40 6.90 -6.98 -8.00
CA VAL A 40 7.66 -8.15 -8.49
C VAL A 40 6.95 -9.43 -8.02
N SER A 41 7.57 -10.61 -8.23
CA SER A 41 6.98 -11.87 -7.73
C SER A 41 6.85 -11.88 -6.21
N VAL A 42 5.90 -12.64 -5.67
CA VAL A 42 5.65 -12.71 -4.22
C VAL A 42 6.88 -13.16 -3.43
N GLU A 43 7.73 -14.03 -4.01
CA GLU A 43 8.97 -14.48 -3.38
C GLU A 43 9.95 -13.32 -3.22
N LYS A 44 10.09 -12.48 -4.26
CA LYS A 44 10.93 -11.28 -4.20
C LYS A 44 10.36 -10.26 -3.22
N ASN A 45 9.04 -10.01 -3.25
CA ASN A 45 8.35 -9.11 -2.32
C ASN A 45 8.50 -9.58 -0.87
N THR A 46 8.35 -10.89 -0.62
CA THR A 46 8.55 -11.48 0.71
C THR A 46 9.99 -11.31 1.19
N ARG A 47 10.97 -11.56 0.31
CA ARG A 47 12.38 -11.32 0.62
C ARG A 47 12.64 -9.85 0.93
N ASN A 48 12.11 -8.94 0.13
CA ASN A 48 12.25 -7.49 0.33
C ASN A 48 11.67 -7.05 1.69
N ALA A 49 10.47 -7.53 2.04
CA ALA A 49 9.86 -7.27 3.35
C ALA A 49 10.74 -7.78 4.51
N LEU A 50 11.26 -9.01 4.40
CA LEU A 50 12.15 -9.58 5.42
C LEU A 50 13.47 -8.82 5.55
N GLN A 51 14.03 -8.33 4.43
CA GLN A 51 15.23 -7.48 4.41
C GLN A 51 15.00 -6.16 5.13
N LEU A 52 13.85 -5.49 4.90
CA LEU A 52 13.48 -4.26 5.59
C LEU A 52 13.29 -4.50 7.09
N LEU A 53 12.54 -5.56 7.48
CA LEU A 53 12.37 -5.92 8.88
C LEU A 53 13.71 -6.24 9.56
N HIS A 54 14.62 -6.94 8.86
CA HIS A 54 15.97 -7.20 9.37
C HIS A 54 16.80 -5.92 9.51
N PHE A 55 16.75 -5.07 8.50
CA PHE A 55 17.47 -3.78 8.49
C PHE A 55 17.09 -2.92 9.70
N TRP A 56 15.80 -2.86 10.05
CA TRP A 56 15.35 -2.08 11.21
C TRP A 56 15.32 -2.86 12.53
N ASN A 57 15.72 -4.13 12.53
CA ASN A 57 15.59 -5.03 13.68
C ASN A 57 14.16 -5.08 14.24
N ALA A 58 13.16 -5.01 13.35
CA ALA A 58 11.75 -5.04 13.72
C ALA A 58 11.24 -6.49 13.81
N GLU A 59 10.58 -6.83 14.92
CA GLU A 59 10.07 -8.19 15.18
C GLU A 59 8.57 -8.29 14.82
N ILE A 60 8.23 -7.93 13.59
CA ILE A 60 6.87 -8.02 13.06
C ILE A 60 6.70 -9.39 12.38
N PRO A 61 5.66 -10.19 12.74
CA PRO A 61 5.30 -11.39 12.00
C PRO A 61 5.00 -11.08 10.53
N LEU A 62 5.52 -11.92 9.61
CA LEU A 62 5.33 -11.75 8.18
C LEU A 62 4.82 -13.04 7.56
N ALA A 63 3.76 -12.98 6.74
CA ALA A 63 3.26 -14.12 5.98
C ALA A 63 3.30 -13.84 4.47
N GLN A 64 3.76 -14.83 3.70
CA GLN A 64 3.72 -14.78 2.25
C GLN A 64 2.31 -15.07 1.75
N GLY A 65 1.82 -14.30 0.79
CA GLY A 65 0.49 -14.42 0.24
C GLY A 65 0.43 -14.92 -1.20
N ALA A 66 -0.55 -14.40 -1.93
CA ALA A 66 -0.87 -14.85 -3.28
C ALA A 66 0.27 -14.57 -4.26
N ALA A 67 0.64 -15.60 -5.03
CA ALA A 67 1.65 -15.51 -6.08
C ALA A 67 1.08 -15.10 -7.44
N VAL A 68 -0.24 -15.20 -7.59
CA VAL A 68 -0.95 -14.91 -8.84
C VAL A 68 -2.28 -14.21 -8.53
N PRO A 69 -2.80 -13.40 -9.46
CA PRO A 69 -4.15 -12.85 -9.39
C PRO A 69 -5.22 -13.95 -9.36
N LEU A 70 -6.45 -13.61 -8.95
CA LEU A 70 -7.56 -14.58 -8.85
C LEU A 70 -7.89 -15.25 -10.19
N VAL A 71 -7.81 -14.52 -11.29
CA VAL A 71 -8.27 -15.00 -12.61
C VAL A 71 -7.23 -14.78 -13.72
N ARG A 72 -6.48 -13.68 -13.68
CA ARG A 72 -5.65 -13.22 -14.80
C ARG A 72 -4.22 -13.72 -14.71
N ALA A 73 -3.48 -13.58 -15.81
CA ALA A 73 -2.04 -13.75 -15.80
C ALA A 73 -1.39 -12.65 -14.93
N PRO A 74 -0.32 -12.96 -14.19
CA PRO A 74 0.43 -11.99 -13.41
C PRO A 74 0.94 -10.83 -14.25
N ARG A 75 0.94 -9.65 -13.67
CA ARG A 75 1.54 -8.42 -14.21
C ARG A 75 2.46 -7.84 -13.13
N ASP A 76 3.60 -7.32 -13.52
CA ASP A 76 4.57 -6.71 -12.60
C ASP A 76 4.89 -5.26 -12.96
N ALA A 77 5.63 -4.60 -12.07
CA ALA A 77 6.13 -3.24 -12.23
C ALA A 77 7.67 -3.17 -12.13
N ALA A 78 8.38 -4.23 -12.54
CA ALA A 78 9.85 -4.25 -12.53
C ALA A 78 10.47 -3.10 -13.34
N SER A 79 9.77 -2.56 -14.33
CA SER A 79 10.18 -1.36 -15.07
C SER A 79 10.23 -0.10 -14.19
N VAL A 80 9.53 -0.05 -13.05
CA VAL A 80 9.48 1.08 -12.11
C VAL A 80 10.42 0.86 -10.94
N HIS A 81 10.43 -0.34 -10.35
CA HIS A 81 11.13 -0.67 -9.11
C HIS A 81 12.44 -1.46 -9.32
N GLY A 82 12.75 -1.86 -10.56
CA GLY A 82 13.86 -2.74 -10.89
C GLY A 82 13.52 -4.22 -10.71
N GLU A 83 14.36 -5.11 -11.26
CA GLU A 83 14.17 -6.56 -11.25
C GLU A 83 14.03 -7.19 -9.86
N SER A 84 14.64 -6.59 -8.84
CA SER A 84 14.54 -7.04 -7.45
C SER A 84 13.33 -6.45 -6.70
N GLY A 85 12.70 -5.40 -7.25
CA GLY A 85 11.71 -4.57 -6.56
C GLY A 85 12.32 -3.46 -5.69
N MET A 86 13.54 -3.66 -5.20
CA MET A 86 14.28 -2.68 -4.38
C MET A 86 15.72 -2.55 -4.88
N ALA A 87 15.88 -2.18 -6.16
CA ALA A 87 17.19 -1.93 -6.75
C ALA A 87 17.86 -0.70 -6.13
N GLY A 88 19.18 -0.76 -5.99
CA GLY A 88 20.01 0.39 -5.55
C GLY A 88 20.59 0.29 -4.16
N TYR A 89 20.20 -0.69 -3.34
CA TYR A 89 20.76 -0.92 -2.02
C TYR A 89 21.04 -2.40 -1.76
N ASP A 90 22.23 -2.73 -1.28
CA ASP A 90 22.64 -4.10 -0.95
C ASP A 90 22.34 -4.38 0.52
N PHE A 91 21.26 -5.10 0.76
CA PHE A 91 20.88 -5.51 2.12
C PHE A 91 21.78 -6.64 2.63
N VAL A 92 22.06 -6.62 3.92
CA VAL A 92 22.82 -7.69 4.59
C VAL A 92 21.99 -8.98 4.57
N GLU A 93 22.64 -10.11 4.29
CA GLU A 93 22.02 -11.43 4.36
C GLU A 93 21.52 -11.76 5.77
N HIS A 94 20.40 -12.45 5.86
CA HIS A 94 19.76 -12.84 7.12
C HIS A 94 19.05 -14.17 7.01
N ASN A 95 18.71 -14.78 8.17
CA ASN A 95 18.01 -16.06 8.25
C ASN A 95 16.52 -15.94 8.62
N ARG A 96 15.93 -14.74 8.58
CA ARG A 96 14.50 -14.54 8.84
C ARG A 96 13.67 -15.27 7.79
N LYS A 97 12.54 -15.85 8.24
CA LYS A 97 11.62 -16.60 7.38
C LYS A 97 10.20 -16.09 7.59
N PRO A 98 9.34 -16.14 6.57
CA PRO A 98 7.93 -15.86 6.75
C PRO A 98 7.27 -16.98 7.59
N LEU A 99 6.07 -16.68 8.10
CA LEU A 99 5.20 -17.68 8.71
C LEU A 99 4.89 -18.80 7.71
N GLY A 100 4.76 -20.02 8.19
CA GLY A 100 4.47 -21.19 7.36
C GLY A 100 3.00 -21.34 6.93
N ILE A 101 2.23 -20.24 6.93
CA ILE A 101 0.81 -20.19 6.56
C ILE A 101 0.57 -19.08 5.54
N PRO A 102 -0.40 -19.24 4.60
CA PRO A 102 -0.75 -18.20 3.65
C PRO A 102 -1.23 -16.90 4.32
N ALA A 103 -0.97 -15.75 3.66
CA ALA A 103 -1.29 -14.42 4.18
C ALA A 103 -2.74 -14.29 4.65
N PHE A 104 -3.74 -14.70 3.85
CA PHE A 104 -5.15 -14.55 4.23
C PHE A 104 -5.53 -15.36 5.49
N LEU A 105 -4.88 -16.51 5.73
CA LEU A 105 -5.05 -17.27 6.95
C LEU A 105 -4.33 -16.61 8.14
N ALA A 106 -3.14 -16.05 7.92
CA ALA A 106 -2.44 -15.28 8.94
C ALA A 106 -3.25 -14.06 9.39
N ILE A 107 -3.85 -13.34 8.44
CA ILE A 107 -4.75 -12.20 8.73
C ILE A 107 -5.98 -12.68 9.51
N ARG A 108 -6.66 -13.75 9.05
CA ARG A 108 -7.79 -14.35 9.76
C ARG A 108 -7.45 -14.66 11.22
N ASP A 109 -6.37 -15.41 11.42
CA ASP A 109 -5.98 -15.88 12.75
C ASP A 109 -5.58 -14.72 13.66
N ALA A 110 -4.99 -13.67 13.11
CA ALA A 110 -4.65 -12.47 13.86
C ALA A 110 -5.91 -11.64 14.21
N LEU A 111 -6.85 -11.46 13.27
CA LEU A 111 -8.13 -10.78 13.51
C LEU A 111 -8.94 -11.48 14.60
N MET A 112 -9.04 -12.81 14.53
CA MET A 112 -9.82 -13.61 15.51
C MET A 112 -9.23 -13.58 16.92
N ARG A 113 -7.94 -13.25 17.07
CA ARG A 113 -7.27 -13.09 18.37
C ARG A 113 -7.22 -11.64 18.85
N ALA A 114 -7.48 -10.68 17.99
CA ALA A 114 -7.39 -9.26 18.33
C ALA A 114 -8.48 -8.90 19.38
N PRO A 115 -8.12 -8.12 20.42
CA PRO A 115 -9.08 -7.71 21.47
C PRO A 115 -10.11 -6.68 20.97
N GLU A 116 -9.83 -6.03 19.85
CA GLU A 116 -10.69 -5.03 19.19
C GLU A 116 -10.56 -5.10 17.68
N PRO A 117 -11.51 -4.58 16.90
CA PRO A 117 -11.41 -4.56 15.45
C PRO A 117 -10.16 -3.82 14.95
N VAL A 118 -9.46 -4.43 14.00
CA VAL A 118 -8.17 -3.96 13.47
C VAL A 118 -8.37 -3.23 12.14
N THR A 119 -7.57 -2.20 11.88
CA THR A 119 -7.49 -1.57 10.57
C THR A 119 -6.57 -2.39 9.65
N LEU A 120 -7.11 -2.82 8.52
CA LEU A 120 -6.29 -3.39 7.45
C LEU A 120 -5.78 -2.26 6.54
N VAL A 121 -4.52 -2.36 6.14
CA VAL A 121 -3.90 -1.45 5.17
C VAL A 121 -3.38 -2.30 4.02
N ALA A 122 -3.84 -2.05 2.80
CA ALA A 122 -3.37 -2.75 1.61
C ALA A 122 -2.78 -1.73 0.63
N ILE A 123 -1.49 -1.84 0.39
CA ILE A 123 -0.75 -0.94 -0.51
C ILE A 123 -0.25 -1.65 -1.77
N GLY A 124 -0.55 -2.94 -1.92
CA GLY A 124 -0.38 -3.74 -3.13
C GLY A 124 -1.71 -4.23 -3.72
N PRO A 125 -1.67 -5.13 -4.72
CA PRO A 125 -2.86 -5.75 -5.29
C PRO A 125 -3.73 -6.45 -4.24
N LEU A 126 -5.05 -6.34 -4.36
CA LEU A 126 -6.01 -6.72 -3.31
C LEU A 126 -6.30 -8.23 -3.22
N THR A 127 -5.48 -9.08 -3.82
CA THR A 127 -5.69 -10.54 -3.91
C THR A 127 -5.80 -11.19 -2.53
N ASN A 128 -4.90 -10.88 -1.58
CA ASN A 128 -4.95 -11.44 -0.23
C ASN A 128 -6.21 -11.02 0.53
N ILE A 129 -6.63 -9.76 0.39
CA ILE A 129 -7.83 -9.21 1.03
C ILE A 129 -9.09 -9.85 0.44
N ALA A 130 -9.13 -10.03 -0.88
CA ALA A 130 -10.25 -10.72 -1.54
C ALA A 130 -10.36 -12.18 -1.09
N LEU A 131 -9.24 -12.90 -0.98
CA LEU A 131 -9.19 -14.26 -0.46
C LEU A 131 -9.69 -14.31 1.00
N LEU A 132 -9.25 -13.40 1.86
CA LEU A 132 -9.73 -13.30 3.24
C LEU A 132 -11.25 -13.13 3.27
N LEU A 133 -11.79 -12.14 2.54
CA LEU A 133 -13.21 -11.81 2.60
C LEU A 133 -14.12 -12.87 1.96
N SER A 134 -13.57 -13.64 0.99
CA SER A 134 -14.30 -14.71 0.30
C SER A 134 -14.27 -16.04 1.06
N GLN A 135 -13.10 -16.40 1.63
CA GLN A 135 -12.90 -17.70 2.29
C GLN A 135 -13.21 -17.64 3.78
N CYS A 136 -13.12 -16.47 4.40
CA CYS A 136 -13.30 -16.25 5.84
C CYS A 136 -14.25 -15.07 6.10
N PRO A 137 -15.51 -15.10 5.60
CA PRO A 137 -16.44 -13.97 5.73
C PRO A 137 -16.78 -13.64 7.19
N GLU A 138 -16.59 -14.59 8.12
CA GLU A 138 -16.72 -14.41 9.55
C GLU A 138 -15.74 -13.39 10.15
N CYS A 139 -14.66 -13.06 9.42
CA CYS A 139 -13.67 -12.06 9.85
C CYS A 139 -14.17 -10.61 9.71
N LYS A 140 -15.19 -10.33 8.89
CA LYS A 140 -15.65 -8.96 8.63
C LYS A 140 -15.94 -8.14 9.88
N PRO A 141 -16.60 -8.66 10.94
CA PRO A 141 -16.86 -7.90 12.17
C PRO A 141 -15.58 -7.49 12.93
N TYR A 142 -14.46 -8.14 12.68
CA TYR A 142 -13.16 -7.86 13.30
C TYR A 142 -12.31 -6.87 12.49
N ILE A 143 -12.80 -6.45 11.31
CA ILE A 143 -12.16 -5.44 10.48
C ILE A 143 -12.82 -4.09 10.79
N ARG A 144 -12.07 -3.17 11.38
CA ARG A 144 -12.52 -1.80 11.65
C ARG A 144 -12.78 -1.04 10.35
N ARG A 145 -11.81 -1.10 9.44
CA ARG A 145 -11.83 -0.55 8.07
C ARG A 145 -10.68 -1.11 7.25
N LEU A 146 -10.74 -0.89 5.96
CA LEU A 146 -9.65 -1.13 5.03
C LEU A 146 -9.19 0.21 4.43
N VAL A 147 -7.90 0.50 4.51
CA VAL A 147 -7.27 1.64 3.82
C VAL A 147 -6.44 1.09 2.67
N ILE A 148 -6.69 1.55 1.47
CA ILE A 148 -5.97 1.06 0.28
C ILE A 148 -5.18 2.18 -0.39
N MET A 149 -4.00 1.83 -0.92
CA MET A 149 -3.40 2.55 -2.04
C MET A 149 -3.82 1.82 -3.32
N GLY A 150 -4.54 2.51 -4.19
CA GLY A 150 -4.99 1.95 -5.46
C GLY A 150 -6.16 2.69 -6.07
N GLY A 151 -6.32 2.52 -7.37
CA GLY A 151 -7.40 3.13 -8.14
C GLY A 151 -7.18 4.61 -8.48
N SER A 152 -8.16 5.15 -9.16
CA SER A 152 -8.20 6.56 -9.59
C SER A 152 -9.64 6.94 -9.94
N ALA A 153 -10.03 8.17 -9.66
CA ALA A 153 -11.25 8.77 -10.20
C ALA A 153 -11.05 9.35 -11.61
N GLY A 154 -9.80 9.39 -12.07
CA GLY A 154 -9.40 9.95 -13.35
C GLY A 154 -8.56 8.99 -14.17
N ARG A 155 -7.33 9.40 -14.51
CA ARG A 155 -6.41 8.63 -15.36
C ARG A 155 -5.67 7.56 -14.56
N GLY A 156 -5.39 6.44 -15.21
CA GLY A 156 -4.52 5.40 -14.69
C GLY A 156 -3.02 5.70 -14.86
N ASN A 157 -2.19 4.79 -14.35
CA ASN A 157 -0.74 4.77 -14.55
C ASN A 157 -0.26 3.47 -15.20
N CYS A 158 -1.02 2.38 -15.07
CA CYS A 158 -0.72 1.08 -15.68
C CYS A 158 -1.34 0.96 -17.08
N THR A 159 -2.55 1.46 -17.23
CA THR A 159 -3.24 1.69 -18.51
C THR A 159 -3.73 3.13 -18.52
N PRO A 160 -4.26 3.66 -19.66
CA PRO A 160 -4.86 5.01 -19.65
C PRO A 160 -5.96 5.20 -18.60
N ASN A 161 -6.63 4.12 -18.17
CA ASN A 161 -7.80 4.18 -17.29
C ASN A 161 -7.62 3.46 -15.96
N ALA A 162 -6.61 2.61 -15.80
CA ALA A 162 -6.44 1.77 -14.62
C ALA A 162 -5.13 2.05 -13.88
N GLU A 163 -5.24 2.15 -12.55
CA GLU A 163 -4.11 2.17 -11.65
C GLU A 163 -3.57 0.74 -11.46
N PHE A 164 -2.26 0.61 -11.18
CA PHE A 164 -1.54 -0.66 -11.20
C PHE A 164 -2.10 -1.69 -10.21
N ASN A 165 -2.31 -1.36 -8.94
CA ASN A 165 -2.79 -2.31 -7.93
C ASN A 165 -4.15 -2.89 -8.27
N ILE A 166 -5.04 -2.06 -8.84
CA ILE A 166 -6.36 -2.51 -9.30
C ILE A 166 -6.24 -3.29 -10.62
N ALA A 167 -5.39 -2.84 -11.54
CA ALA A 167 -5.19 -3.50 -12.83
C ALA A 167 -4.49 -4.86 -12.71
N ALA A 168 -3.70 -5.07 -11.67
CA ALA A 168 -3.02 -6.34 -11.39
C ALA A 168 -4.01 -7.46 -11.03
N ASP A 169 -5.08 -7.13 -10.28
CA ASP A 169 -6.16 -8.10 -9.96
C ASP A 169 -7.53 -7.38 -9.86
N PRO A 170 -8.14 -7.05 -11.02
CA PRO A 170 -9.44 -6.37 -11.05
C PRO A 170 -10.56 -7.15 -10.38
N GLU A 171 -10.53 -8.48 -10.46
CA GLU A 171 -11.53 -9.36 -9.86
C GLU A 171 -11.43 -9.35 -8.33
N ALA A 172 -10.22 -9.35 -7.78
CA ALA A 172 -10.00 -9.19 -6.35
C ALA A 172 -10.48 -7.81 -5.87
N ALA A 173 -10.11 -6.75 -6.59
CA ALA A 173 -10.56 -5.41 -6.27
C ALA A 173 -12.09 -5.31 -6.31
N ALA A 174 -12.75 -5.84 -7.35
CA ALA A 174 -14.21 -5.86 -7.44
C ALA A 174 -14.88 -6.62 -6.29
N CYS A 175 -14.27 -7.71 -5.82
CA CYS A 175 -14.71 -8.45 -4.63
C CYS A 175 -14.62 -7.56 -3.37
N VAL A 176 -13.49 -6.90 -3.16
CA VAL A 176 -13.24 -6.03 -2.01
C VAL A 176 -14.20 -4.84 -1.97
N PHE A 177 -14.38 -4.12 -3.07
CA PHE A 177 -15.27 -2.95 -3.14
C PHE A 177 -16.76 -3.30 -2.93
N ARG A 178 -17.16 -4.56 -3.15
CA ARG A 178 -18.52 -5.07 -2.88
C ARG A 178 -18.69 -5.70 -1.49
N SER A 179 -17.65 -5.78 -0.70
CA SER A 179 -17.62 -6.54 0.55
C SER A 179 -18.52 -5.97 1.66
N GLY A 180 -18.84 -4.67 1.60
CA GLY A 180 -19.59 -3.96 2.63
C GLY A 180 -18.77 -3.52 3.84
N ILE A 181 -17.44 -3.74 3.86
CA ILE A 181 -16.56 -3.15 4.87
C ILE A 181 -16.32 -1.67 4.56
N GLU A 182 -15.99 -0.88 5.59
CA GLU A 182 -15.60 0.52 5.39
C GLU A 182 -14.26 0.57 4.63
N ILE A 183 -14.22 1.30 3.48
CA ILE A 183 -13.03 1.44 2.65
C ILE A 183 -12.65 2.92 2.55
N VAL A 184 -11.35 3.20 2.73
CA VAL A 184 -10.73 4.48 2.37
C VAL A 184 -9.78 4.22 1.22
N MET A 185 -9.98 4.93 0.11
CA MET A 185 -9.19 4.79 -1.11
C MET A 185 -8.27 6.00 -1.30
N CYS A 186 -6.96 5.76 -1.19
CA CYS A 186 -5.91 6.70 -1.61
C CYS A 186 -5.52 6.37 -3.06
N GLY A 187 -6.29 6.88 -4.01
CA GLY A 187 -6.06 6.70 -5.44
C GLY A 187 -5.04 7.67 -6.01
N LEU A 188 -4.76 7.56 -7.32
CA LEU A 188 -3.81 8.44 -8.03
C LEU A 188 -4.18 9.93 -7.94
N ASP A 189 -5.45 10.24 -7.69
CA ASP A 189 -5.92 11.62 -7.55
C ASP A 189 -5.22 12.34 -6.40
N VAL A 190 -5.00 11.66 -5.29
CA VAL A 190 -4.29 12.18 -4.14
C VAL A 190 -2.80 11.82 -4.16
N THR A 191 -2.45 10.58 -4.56
CA THR A 191 -1.06 10.11 -4.44
C THR A 191 -0.11 10.77 -5.44
N ASN A 192 -0.60 11.26 -6.58
CA ASN A 192 0.19 12.08 -7.51
C ASN A 192 0.59 13.44 -6.93
N GLN A 193 -0.07 13.91 -5.87
CA GLN A 193 0.25 15.15 -5.16
C GLN A 193 1.33 14.93 -4.07
N ALA A 194 1.50 13.67 -3.62
CA ALA A 194 2.41 13.28 -2.54
C ALA A 194 3.88 13.23 -3.00
N ILE A 195 4.45 14.39 -3.31
CA ILE A 195 5.79 14.53 -3.89
C ILE A 195 6.80 14.92 -2.81
N LEU A 196 7.86 14.11 -2.68
CA LEU A 196 9.07 14.52 -1.96
C LEU A 196 9.93 15.38 -2.89
N THR A 197 10.27 16.58 -2.42
CA THR A 197 11.02 17.56 -3.24
C THR A 197 12.48 17.15 -3.41
N PRO A 198 13.15 17.57 -4.50
CA PRO A 198 14.58 17.34 -4.71
C PRO A 198 15.44 17.81 -3.52
N ASP A 199 15.10 18.96 -2.93
CA ASP A 199 15.82 19.51 -1.78
C ASP A 199 15.74 18.56 -0.57
N TYR A 200 14.54 18.02 -0.29
CA TYR A 200 14.38 17.06 0.80
C TYR A 200 15.09 15.73 0.49
N LEU A 201 14.98 15.22 -0.73
CA LEU A 201 15.68 14.00 -1.15
C LEU A 201 17.18 14.10 -0.96
N ALA A 202 17.78 15.28 -1.21
CA ALA A 202 19.20 15.53 -1.02
C ALA A 202 19.63 15.50 0.45
N THR A 203 18.73 15.71 1.40
CA THR A 203 19.06 15.67 2.85
C THR A 203 19.07 14.25 3.42
N LEU A 204 18.41 13.29 2.77
CA LEU A 204 18.24 11.93 3.29
C LEU A 204 19.55 11.22 3.68
N PRO A 205 20.66 11.30 2.92
CA PRO A 205 21.91 10.63 3.29
C PRO A 205 22.49 11.07 4.62
N GLU A 206 22.23 12.31 5.04
CA GLU A 206 22.73 12.89 6.29
C GLU A 206 21.74 12.73 7.46
N LEU A 207 20.51 12.26 7.19
CA LEU A 207 19.47 12.17 8.21
C LEU A 207 19.76 11.04 9.21
N ASN A 208 19.87 9.81 8.71
CA ASN A 208 20.14 8.60 9.50
C ASN A 208 20.48 7.42 8.56
N ARG A 209 20.65 6.22 9.14
CA ARG A 209 20.93 5.00 8.35
C ARG A 209 19.82 4.68 7.34
N THR A 210 18.58 4.87 7.73
CA THR A 210 17.42 4.66 6.85
C THR A 210 17.40 5.67 5.72
N GLY A 211 17.70 6.94 5.98
CA GLY A 211 17.80 7.97 4.95
C GLY A 211 18.85 7.62 3.89
N LYS A 212 20.02 7.08 4.27
CA LYS A 212 21.03 6.58 3.33
C LYS A 212 20.49 5.45 2.45
N MET A 213 19.81 4.48 3.05
CA MET A 213 19.20 3.36 2.32
C MET A 213 18.10 3.85 1.36
N LEU A 214 17.18 4.70 1.83
CA LEU A 214 16.13 5.26 1.00
C LEU A 214 16.65 6.10 -0.15
N HIS A 215 17.67 6.93 0.08
CA HIS A 215 18.31 7.72 -0.98
C HIS A 215 18.90 6.82 -2.08
N ALA A 216 19.54 5.72 -1.69
CA ALA A 216 20.08 4.75 -2.65
C ALA A 216 18.97 4.08 -3.47
N LEU A 217 17.87 3.63 -2.85
CA LEU A 217 16.69 3.09 -3.52
C LEU A 217 16.05 4.13 -4.46
N PHE A 218 15.85 5.35 -4.00
CA PHE A 218 15.22 6.44 -4.74
C PHE A 218 15.98 6.83 -6.03
N SER A 219 17.29 6.64 -6.06
CA SER A 219 18.11 6.83 -7.26
C SER A 219 17.73 5.89 -8.40
N HIS A 220 17.02 4.79 -8.09
CA HIS A 220 16.54 3.79 -9.05
C HIS A 220 15.02 3.83 -9.26
N TYR A 221 14.30 4.64 -8.46
CA TYR A 221 12.84 4.75 -8.52
C TYR A 221 12.39 5.59 -9.70
N ARG A 222 11.42 5.07 -10.48
CA ARG A 222 10.98 5.70 -11.73
C ARG A 222 9.58 6.32 -11.67
N SER A 223 9.08 6.61 -10.46
CA SER A 223 7.87 7.42 -10.28
C SER A 223 8.22 8.90 -10.06
N GLY A 224 8.94 9.46 -10.98
CA GLY A 224 9.51 10.80 -10.95
C GLY A 224 11.01 10.77 -11.19
N SER A 225 11.75 11.73 -10.65
CA SER A 225 13.21 11.74 -10.66
C SER A 225 13.76 12.48 -9.45
N MET A 226 15.04 12.22 -9.12
CA MET A 226 15.74 12.95 -8.06
C MET A 226 15.77 14.48 -8.32
N GLN A 227 15.64 14.91 -9.58
CA GLN A 227 15.64 16.32 -9.99
C GLN A 227 14.25 16.97 -9.99
N SER A 228 13.17 16.20 -10.21
CA SER A 228 11.79 16.71 -10.28
C SER A 228 10.97 16.38 -9.04
N GLY A 229 11.49 15.55 -8.17
CA GLY A 229 10.80 14.97 -7.01
C GLY A 229 10.21 13.59 -7.30
N LEU A 230 9.95 12.84 -6.25
CA LEU A 230 9.45 11.47 -6.29
C LEU A 230 8.08 11.37 -5.63
N ARG A 231 7.17 10.65 -6.27
CA ARG A 231 5.84 10.37 -5.71
C ARG A 231 5.92 9.21 -4.72
N MET A 232 5.30 9.42 -3.56
CA MET A 232 5.20 8.42 -2.48
C MET A 232 3.76 7.91 -2.43
N HIS A 233 3.43 7.01 -3.37
CA HIS A 233 2.06 6.53 -3.52
C HIS A 233 1.57 5.81 -2.26
N ASP A 234 2.27 4.79 -1.82
CA ASP A 234 1.88 3.90 -0.73
C ASP A 234 1.87 4.59 0.63
N LEU A 235 2.76 5.55 0.79
CA LEU A 235 2.86 6.34 2.01
C LEU A 235 1.57 7.12 2.31
N CYS A 236 0.75 7.45 1.30
CA CYS A 236 -0.52 8.14 1.49
C CYS A 236 -1.50 7.34 2.35
N ALA A 237 -1.54 6.02 2.21
CA ALA A 237 -2.41 5.17 3.02
C ALA A 237 -2.01 5.19 4.51
N ILE A 238 -0.70 5.19 4.79
CA ILE A 238 -0.17 5.30 6.15
C ILE A 238 -0.35 6.72 6.70
N ALA A 239 -0.06 7.74 5.88
CA ALA A 239 -0.21 9.15 6.25
C ALA A 239 -1.66 9.47 6.65
N TRP A 240 -2.65 8.95 5.92
CA TRP A 240 -4.06 9.16 6.24
C TRP A 240 -4.42 8.60 7.62
N LEU A 241 -3.87 7.48 8.05
CA LEU A 241 -4.13 6.91 9.39
C LEU A 241 -3.63 7.80 10.52
N VAL A 242 -2.50 8.48 10.33
CA VAL A 242 -1.83 9.31 11.33
C VAL A 242 -2.31 10.76 11.25
N ARG A 243 -2.48 11.27 10.05
CA ARG A 243 -2.80 12.67 9.75
C ARG A 243 -3.98 12.77 8.77
N PRO A 244 -5.18 12.29 9.14
CA PRO A 244 -6.37 12.39 8.30
C PRO A 244 -6.74 13.83 7.95
N ASP A 245 -6.34 14.79 8.78
CA ASP A 245 -6.52 16.24 8.56
C ASP A 245 -5.81 16.78 7.33
N LEU A 246 -4.83 16.06 6.79
CA LEU A 246 -4.12 16.44 5.56
C LEU A 246 -4.89 16.10 4.29
N PHE A 247 -5.92 15.26 4.38
CA PHE A 247 -6.63 14.72 3.23
C PHE A 247 -8.05 15.24 3.13
N THR A 248 -8.49 15.54 1.90
CA THR A 248 -9.90 15.80 1.63
C THR A 248 -10.53 14.55 1.03
N LEU A 249 -11.50 13.97 1.75
CA LEU A 249 -12.23 12.79 1.33
C LEU A 249 -13.63 13.13 0.86
N LYS A 250 -14.14 12.35 -0.10
CA LYS A 250 -15.52 12.40 -0.55
C LYS A 250 -16.13 11.00 -0.53
N PRO A 251 -17.32 10.81 0.08
CA PRO A 251 -18.03 9.55 -0.02
C PRO A 251 -18.54 9.37 -1.44
N CYS A 252 -18.14 8.29 -2.11
CA CYS A 252 -18.51 7.97 -3.48
C CYS A 252 -18.96 6.53 -3.60
N PHE A 253 -19.84 6.24 -4.58
CA PHE A 253 -19.99 4.88 -5.07
C PHE A 253 -18.78 4.57 -5.96
N VAL A 254 -18.12 3.45 -5.70
CA VAL A 254 -16.98 2.96 -6.48
C VAL A 254 -17.25 1.52 -6.90
N ALA A 255 -17.07 1.25 -8.19
CA ALA A 255 -17.07 -0.09 -8.77
C ALA A 255 -15.79 -0.31 -9.58
N VAL A 256 -15.42 -1.57 -9.80
CA VAL A 256 -14.27 -1.94 -10.64
C VAL A 256 -14.77 -2.56 -11.93
N GLU A 257 -14.31 -2.05 -13.07
CA GLU A 257 -14.55 -2.63 -14.38
C GLU A 257 -13.64 -3.86 -14.58
N THR A 258 -14.27 -5.00 -14.89
CA THR A 258 -13.54 -6.29 -14.99
C THR A 258 -13.59 -6.93 -16.38
N GLN A 259 -14.41 -6.42 -17.32
CA GLN A 259 -14.69 -7.10 -18.60
C GLN A 259 -14.20 -6.33 -19.83
N GLY A 260 -14.20 -5.00 -19.77
CA GLY A 260 -13.86 -4.17 -20.93
C GLY A 260 -12.41 -4.36 -21.38
N GLU A 261 -12.18 -4.57 -22.67
CA GLU A 261 -10.84 -4.75 -23.25
C GLU A 261 -9.87 -3.62 -22.88
N PHE A 262 -10.34 -2.37 -22.92
CA PHE A 262 -9.53 -1.17 -22.67
C PHE A 262 -9.78 -0.53 -21.29
N THR A 263 -10.80 -0.96 -20.58
CA THR A 263 -11.25 -0.35 -19.31
C THR A 263 -11.13 -1.27 -18.11
N SER A 264 -10.76 -2.52 -18.33
CA SER A 264 -10.56 -3.47 -17.24
C SER A 264 -9.51 -2.98 -16.24
N GLY A 265 -9.84 -3.05 -14.94
CA GLY A 265 -9.06 -2.50 -13.84
C GLY A 265 -9.34 -1.02 -13.55
N THR A 266 -10.24 -0.38 -14.31
CA THR A 266 -10.69 0.98 -14.01
C THR A 266 -11.54 0.98 -12.74
N THR A 267 -11.25 1.85 -11.80
CA THR A 267 -12.18 2.22 -10.73
C THR A 267 -13.16 3.26 -11.25
N VAL A 268 -14.43 2.86 -11.36
CA VAL A 268 -15.53 3.75 -11.74
C VAL A 268 -15.99 4.47 -10.47
N VAL A 269 -15.50 5.69 -10.28
CA VAL A 269 -15.80 6.53 -9.11
C VAL A 269 -16.92 7.50 -9.46
N ASP A 270 -18.08 7.32 -8.87
CA ASP A 270 -19.25 8.18 -9.09
C ASP A 270 -19.18 9.42 -8.19
N ILE A 271 -18.34 10.39 -8.59
CA ILE A 271 -18.11 11.62 -7.82
C ILE A 271 -19.40 12.46 -7.70
N ASP A 272 -20.18 12.53 -8.77
CA ASP A 272 -21.35 13.42 -8.85
C ASP A 272 -22.69 12.69 -8.53
N GLY A 273 -22.63 11.41 -8.17
CA GLY A 273 -23.82 10.63 -7.81
C GLY A 273 -24.72 10.28 -9.01
N CYS A 274 -24.17 10.30 -10.24
CA CYS A 274 -24.92 10.07 -11.49
C CYS A 274 -25.55 8.66 -11.57
N LEU A 275 -24.94 7.66 -10.89
CA LEU A 275 -25.43 6.29 -10.88
C LEU A 275 -26.55 6.06 -9.87
N GLY A 276 -26.83 7.02 -8.98
CA GLY A 276 -27.87 6.94 -7.96
C GLY A 276 -27.66 5.80 -6.95
N LYS A 277 -26.41 5.31 -6.80
CA LYS A 277 -26.06 4.24 -5.86
C LYS A 277 -25.51 4.82 -4.56
N PRO A 278 -25.76 4.16 -3.41
CA PRO A 278 -25.18 4.60 -2.14
C PRO A 278 -23.66 4.51 -2.17
N ALA A 279 -22.99 5.47 -1.53
CA ALA A 279 -21.54 5.46 -1.37
C ALA A 279 -21.09 4.21 -0.60
N ASN A 280 -20.02 3.59 -1.08
CA ASN A 280 -19.37 2.43 -0.46
C ASN A 280 -17.89 2.68 -0.11
N VAL A 281 -17.33 3.84 -0.51
CA VAL A 281 -15.92 4.19 -0.33
C VAL A 281 -15.79 5.66 0.05
N GLN A 282 -14.86 5.94 0.97
CA GLN A 282 -14.32 7.29 1.19
C GLN A 282 -13.12 7.49 0.25
N VAL A 283 -13.28 8.33 -0.76
CA VAL A 283 -12.24 8.56 -1.78
C VAL A 283 -11.44 9.81 -1.43
N ALA A 284 -10.13 9.66 -1.26
CA ALA A 284 -9.22 10.79 -1.06
C ALA A 284 -8.96 11.49 -2.40
N LEU A 285 -9.28 12.79 -2.49
CA LEU A 285 -9.20 13.56 -3.73
C LEU A 285 -8.16 14.68 -3.68
N ASP A 286 -7.84 15.19 -2.48
CA ASP A 286 -6.90 16.30 -2.33
C ASP A 286 -6.01 16.11 -1.11
N LEU A 287 -4.82 16.72 -1.14
CA LEU A 287 -3.77 16.61 -0.15
C LEU A 287 -3.19 17.97 0.23
N ASN A 288 -3.10 18.25 1.52
CA ASN A 288 -2.23 19.31 2.01
C ASN A 288 -0.76 18.89 1.83
N VAL A 289 -0.19 19.16 0.65
CA VAL A 289 1.16 18.72 0.26
C VAL A 289 2.24 19.18 1.24
N LYS A 290 2.18 20.43 1.71
CA LYS A 290 3.17 20.96 2.67
C LYS A 290 3.09 20.25 4.02
N GLY A 291 1.89 20.03 4.52
CA GLY A 291 1.67 19.26 5.75
C GLY A 291 2.13 17.82 5.62
N PHE A 292 1.90 17.19 4.46
CA PHE A 292 2.40 15.85 4.16
C PHE A 292 3.93 15.79 4.16
N GLN A 293 4.60 16.70 3.45
CA GLN A 293 6.08 16.76 3.40
C GLN A 293 6.69 16.99 4.79
N GLN A 294 6.08 17.84 5.61
CA GLN A 294 6.49 18.05 6.97
C GLN A 294 6.35 16.77 7.81
N TRP A 295 5.19 16.11 7.74
CA TRP A 295 4.96 14.85 8.43
C TRP A 295 5.95 13.75 8.01
N VAL A 296 6.26 13.64 6.70
CA VAL A 296 7.26 12.69 6.20
C VAL A 296 8.63 12.96 6.83
N ALA A 297 9.04 14.24 6.89
CA ALA A 297 10.31 14.60 7.51
C ALA A 297 10.34 14.23 9.01
N GLU A 298 9.23 14.47 9.73
CA GLU A 298 9.08 14.14 11.15
C GLU A 298 9.16 12.62 11.37
N VAL A 299 8.42 11.81 10.60
CA VAL A 299 8.39 10.35 10.79
C VAL A 299 9.72 9.71 10.39
N LEU A 300 10.36 10.15 9.30
CA LEU A 300 11.67 9.60 8.88
C LEU A 300 12.80 9.99 9.83
N ALA A 301 12.68 11.06 10.60
CA ALA A 301 13.62 11.40 11.67
C ALA A 301 13.54 10.44 12.88
N LEU A 302 12.42 9.72 13.05
CA LEU A 302 12.24 8.73 14.12
C LEU A 302 12.82 7.35 13.76
N VAL A 303 13.05 7.10 12.48
CA VAL A 303 13.57 5.82 12.00
C VAL A 303 15.08 5.75 12.23
N PRO A 304 15.66 4.60 12.67
CA PRO A 304 17.08 4.49 12.98
C PRO A 304 18.03 4.57 11.78
#